data_810578095af55da912074c7758e9df4e
#
_entry.id   810578095af55da912074c7758e9df4e
#
_cell.length_a   1.000
_cell.length_b   1.000
_cell.length_c   1.000
_cell.angle_alpha   90.00
_cell.angle_beta   90.00
_cell.angle_gamma   90.00
#
_symmetry.space_group_name_H-M   'P 1'
#
loop_
_entity.id
_entity.type
_entity.pdbx_description
1 polymer ?
#
loop_
_entity_poly.entity_id
_entity_poly.type
_entity_poly.pdbx_seq_one_letter_code
_entity_poly.pdbx_strand_id
1 'polypeptide(L)'
;MSVDKFLVVSIDCWRYDALSRTNALFNTPKFDLLTRDYALAERYFVTAPATRPSHSSLFTGLYPFEHGLLGQTYLKMFAGIDNLFDAFIGAGYSVKGFSERADVFRFLDFEPHIGPVDDEVASQHLCSLERLATALIEPDDRPQFKFLHFWYTHGGYGLSGIPGVPNLRELVELGETEEALRYYYAAVNHVLEFSLVELLQKVNLDEWAVFICGDHGEGFCDEVMAHGDRLHPNVVHVPMLAHMPGGLSFPAGPVSAIDLFPTLTALAGIDTGYKGHGRSWLGGDESFTDRWVLSELDSLYGVGFLSANNLQLAHDRVTSRTGIDDNEIAKYDKGIREWCLCDGEYFYRENEQTAQFVLRDLNTGADLVCADPQDHRTRYGALLDDSAYKNMQGQETSTDEAAILEKRLRDLGYIE
;
A
#
# COMPACT_ATOMS: atom_id res chain seq x y z
N MET A 1 -26.96 3.28 12.95
CA MET A 1 -26.23 3.85 14.09
C MET A 1 -25.09 4.68 13.49
N SER A 2 -24.86 5.90 13.95
CA SER A 2 -23.68 6.67 13.57
C SER A 2 -22.47 6.06 14.28
N VAL A 3 -21.40 5.84 13.58
CA VAL A 3 -20.11 5.42 14.15
C VAL A 3 -19.27 6.68 14.31
N ASP A 4 -18.79 6.90 15.54
CA ASP A 4 -18.03 8.11 15.88
C ASP A 4 -16.54 7.81 16.14
N LYS A 5 -16.13 6.54 16.03
CA LYS A 5 -14.75 6.11 16.28
C LYS A 5 -14.25 5.22 15.15
N PHE A 6 -13.17 5.63 14.52
CA PHE A 6 -12.56 4.96 13.37
C PHE A 6 -11.10 4.65 13.65
N LEU A 7 -10.71 3.40 13.41
CA LEU A 7 -9.33 2.93 13.43
C LEU A 7 -8.98 2.35 12.06
N VAL A 8 -7.99 2.93 11.41
CA VAL A 8 -7.38 2.40 10.19
C VAL A 8 -6.00 1.88 10.53
N VAL A 9 -5.74 0.62 10.25
CA VAL A 9 -4.44 -0.03 10.41
C VAL A 9 -3.91 -0.40 9.04
N SER A 10 -2.71 0.07 8.73
CA SER A 10 -1.96 -0.31 7.55
C SER A 10 -0.76 -1.17 7.95
N ILE A 11 -0.54 -2.27 7.25
CA ILE A 11 0.61 -3.17 7.44
C ILE A 11 1.43 -3.13 6.16
N ASP A 12 2.67 -2.66 6.27
CA ASP A 12 3.61 -2.56 5.16
C ASP A 12 3.89 -3.93 4.53
N CYS A 13 3.98 -4.01 3.22
CA CYS A 13 4.32 -5.23 2.50
C CYS A 13 3.42 -6.44 2.78
N TRP A 14 2.15 -6.27 3.16
CA TRP A 14 1.29 -7.41 3.55
C TRP A 14 0.63 -8.08 2.35
N ARG A 15 1.19 -9.22 1.92
CA ARG A 15 0.66 -10.04 0.80
C ARG A 15 -0.67 -10.70 1.16
N TYR A 16 -1.52 -10.88 0.15
CA TYR A 16 -2.81 -11.56 0.29
C TYR A 16 -2.68 -13.01 0.76
N ASP A 17 -1.61 -13.72 0.36
CA ASP A 17 -1.32 -15.10 0.78
C ASP A 17 -0.64 -15.19 2.17
N ALA A 18 -0.34 -14.08 2.82
CA ALA A 18 0.12 -14.02 4.20
C ALA A 18 -1.05 -13.75 5.18
N LEU A 19 -2.17 -14.41 4.93
CA LEU A 19 -3.36 -14.42 5.75
C LEU A 19 -3.95 -15.84 5.77
N SER A 20 -4.25 -16.38 6.95
CA SER A 20 -4.76 -17.76 7.12
C SER A 20 -6.08 -18.03 6.38
N ARG A 21 -6.94 -17.01 6.25
CA ARG A 21 -8.21 -17.11 5.51
C ARG A 21 -8.03 -17.32 4.01
N THR A 22 -6.86 -16.97 3.46
CA THR A 22 -6.54 -17.04 2.03
C THR A 22 -5.48 -18.09 1.71
N ASN A 23 -4.72 -18.53 2.73
CA ASN A 23 -3.66 -19.52 2.58
C ASN A 23 -3.65 -20.48 3.78
N ALA A 24 -4.04 -21.72 3.55
CA ALA A 24 -4.11 -22.75 4.61
C ALA A 24 -2.73 -23.12 5.22
N LEU A 25 -1.62 -22.74 4.57
CA LEU A 25 -0.27 -22.95 5.10
C LEU A 25 0.18 -21.81 6.02
N PHE A 26 -0.51 -20.69 6.02
CA PHE A 26 -0.27 -19.57 6.92
C PHE A 26 -1.20 -19.68 8.15
N ASN A 27 -0.67 -19.57 9.35
CA ASN A 27 -1.43 -19.87 10.57
C ASN A 27 -1.33 -18.72 11.60
N THR A 28 -2.46 -18.09 11.88
CA THR A 28 -2.59 -16.97 12.83
C THR A 28 -3.81 -17.16 13.76
N PRO A 29 -3.78 -18.19 14.64
CA PRO A 29 -4.98 -18.61 15.36
C PRO A 29 -5.57 -17.56 16.31
N LYS A 30 -4.75 -16.71 16.94
CA LYS A 30 -5.25 -15.67 17.84
C LYS A 30 -5.87 -14.52 17.04
N PHE A 31 -5.20 -14.11 15.96
CA PHE A 31 -5.69 -13.10 15.06
C PHE A 31 -6.99 -13.55 14.39
N ASP A 32 -7.05 -14.78 13.92
CA ASP A 32 -8.24 -15.37 13.30
C ASP A 32 -9.43 -15.42 14.26
N LEU A 33 -9.18 -15.81 15.52
CA LEU A 33 -10.22 -15.84 16.55
C LEU A 33 -10.75 -14.41 16.82
N LEU A 34 -9.86 -13.44 16.89
CA LEU A 34 -10.21 -12.05 17.19
C LEU A 34 -10.94 -11.37 16.03
N THR A 35 -10.55 -11.70 14.81
CA THR A 35 -11.10 -11.08 13.59
C THR A 35 -12.13 -11.96 12.89
N ARG A 36 -12.62 -13.02 13.53
CA ARG A 36 -13.55 -14.00 12.91
C ARG A 36 -14.82 -13.36 12.34
N ASP A 37 -15.29 -12.28 12.98
CA ASP A 37 -16.50 -11.56 12.60
C ASP A 37 -16.19 -10.33 11.71
N TYR A 38 -14.91 -10.13 11.31
CA TYR A 38 -14.54 -9.10 10.34
C TYR A 38 -14.88 -9.58 8.93
N ALA A 39 -15.44 -8.68 8.13
CA ALA A 39 -15.55 -8.89 6.71
C ALA A 39 -14.15 -8.89 6.06
N LEU A 40 -13.95 -9.76 5.08
CA LEU A 40 -12.75 -9.81 4.24
C LEU A 40 -13.13 -9.39 2.82
N ALA A 41 -12.45 -8.42 2.26
CA ALA A 41 -12.52 -8.12 0.83
C ALA A 41 -11.64 -9.11 0.06
N GLU A 42 -12.25 -10.06 -0.63
CA GLU A 42 -11.52 -11.08 -1.38
C GLU A 42 -10.76 -10.50 -2.58
N ARG A 43 -11.20 -9.34 -3.08
CA ARG A 43 -10.71 -8.68 -4.30
C ARG A 43 -10.34 -7.23 -4.01
N TYR A 44 -9.43 -7.02 -3.05
CA TYR A 44 -8.93 -5.69 -2.70
C TYR A 44 -7.57 -5.43 -3.32
N PHE A 45 -7.48 -4.32 -4.07
CA PHE A 45 -6.29 -3.93 -4.80
C PHE A 45 -5.81 -2.54 -4.38
N VAL A 46 -4.52 -2.43 -4.14
CA VAL A 46 -3.85 -1.14 -3.94
C VAL A 46 -3.50 -0.50 -5.27
N THR A 47 -3.29 0.79 -5.27
CA THR A 47 -3.11 1.59 -6.48
C THR A 47 -1.66 1.72 -6.94
N ALA A 48 -0.72 1.31 -6.09
CA ALA A 48 0.70 1.41 -6.37
C ALA A 48 1.49 0.37 -5.57
N PRO A 49 2.66 -0.04 -6.06
CA PRO A 49 3.49 -1.08 -5.43
C PRO A 49 4.45 -0.52 -4.37
N ALA A 50 4.14 0.61 -3.72
CA ALA A 50 5.03 1.28 -2.78
C ALA A 50 4.26 2.14 -1.77
N THR A 51 4.84 2.32 -0.58
CA THR A 51 4.21 2.94 0.60
C THR A 51 3.65 4.34 0.35
N ARG A 52 4.45 5.26 -0.19
CA ARG A 52 4.03 6.67 -0.37
C ARG A 52 2.85 6.84 -1.33
N PRO A 53 2.91 6.35 -2.58
CA PRO A 53 1.79 6.50 -3.51
C PRO A 53 0.56 5.72 -3.05
N SER A 54 0.73 4.53 -2.46
CA SER A 54 -0.39 3.72 -1.99
C SER A 54 -1.14 4.40 -0.83
N HIS A 55 -0.42 4.90 0.18
CA HIS A 55 -1.06 5.65 1.28
C HIS A 55 -1.66 6.98 0.81
N SER A 56 -1.04 7.65 -0.16
CA SER A 56 -1.63 8.86 -0.74
C SER A 56 -2.98 8.54 -1.38
N SER A 57 -3.08 7.45 -2.13
CA SER A 57 -4.36 6.99 -2.67
C SER A 57 -5.35 6.58 -1.57
N LEU A 58 -4.89 5.87 -0.55
CA LEU A 58 -5.73 5.43 0.58
C LEU A 58 -6.38 6.62 1.30
N PHE A 59 -5.61 7.70 1.52
CA PHE A 59 -6.08 8.86 2.29
C PHE A 59 -6.79 9.92 1.47
N THR A 60 -6.58 9.97 0.15
CA THR A 60 -7.23 10.96 -0.73
C THR A 60 -8.39 10.40 -1.53
N GLY A 61 -8.46 9.07 -1.67
CA GLY A 61 -9.40 8.42 -2.56
C GLY A 61 -9.05 8.57 -4.05
N LEU A 62 -7.85 9.00 -4.39
CA LEU A 62 -7.41 9.32 -5.74
C LEU A 62 -6.39 8.31 -6.25
N TYR A 63 -6.39 8.06 -7.55
CA TYR A 63 -5.35 7.28 -8.21
C TYR A 63 -4.00 8.03 -8.24
N PRO A 64 -2.87 7.34 -8.41
CA PRO A 64 -1.54 7.95 -8.48
C PRO A 64 -1.43 9.09 -9.51
N PHE A 65 -2.02 8.94 -10.71
CA PHE A 65 -2.04 10.00 -11.71
C PHE A 65 -2.87 11.23 -11.29
N GLU A 66 -3.86 11.06 -10.41
CA GLU A 66 -4.72 12.15 -9.91
C GLU A 66 -4.07 12.95 -8.79
N HIS A 67 -3.31 12.29 -7.89
CA HIS A 67 -2.61 12.97 -6.80
C HIS A 67 -1.14 13.26 -7.11
N GLY A 68 -0.60 12.79 -8.23
CA GLY A 68 0.73 13.12 -8.73
C GLY A 68 1.90 12.30 -8.19
N LEU A 69 1.64 11.29 -7.33
CA LEU A 69 2.69 10.40 -6.82
C LEU A 69 2.58 9.02 -7.47
N LEU A 70 3.40 8.75 -8.45
CA LEU A 70 3.40 7.51 -9.25
C LEU A 70 4.43 6.48 -8.78
N GLY A 71 5.23 6.79 -7.78
CA GLY A 71 6.25 5.91 -7.23
C GLY A 71 6.78 6.38 -5.88
N GLN A 72 7.75 5.65 -5.33
CA GLN A 72 8.44 6.02 -4.09
C GLN A 72 9.43 7.15 -4.38
N THR A 73 8.93 8.38 -4.47
CA THR A 73 9.65 9.55 -4.98
C THR A 73 9.73 10.69 -3.98
N TYR A 74 10.54 11.69 -4.29
CA TYR A 74 10.65 12.96 -3.55
C TYR A 74 9.53 13.95 -3.86
N LEU A 75 8.68 13.65 -4.83
CA LEU A 75 7.62 14.55 -5.25
C LEU A 75 6.59 14.71 -4.13
N LYS A 76 5.96 15.86 -4.12
CA LYS A 76 4.77 16.15 -3.32
C LYS A 76 3.53 15.80 -4.13
N MET A 77 2.44 15.54 -3.43
CA MET A 77 1.13 15.49 -4.08
C MET A 77 0.82 16.82 -4.76
N PHE A 78 -0.12 16.84 -5.69
CA PHE A 78 -0.66 18.08 -6.22
C PHE A 78 -1.30 18.91 -5.10
N ALA A 79 -1.19 20.24 -5.20
CA ALA A 79 -1.70 21.12 -4.16
C ALA A 79 -3.23 21.13 -4.11
N GLY A 80 -3.79 21.22 -2.90
CA GLY A 80 -5.24 21.41 -2.68
C GLY A 80 -6.04 20.12 -2.84
N ILE A 81 -5.42 18.97 -2.64
CA ILE A 81 -6.09 17.68 -2.56
C ILE A 81 -6.52 17.45 -1.11
N ASP A 82 -7.79 17.19 -0.91
CA ASP A 82 -8.34 16.81 0.39
C ASP A 82 -7.84 15.41 0.80
N ASN A 83 -7.60 15.21 2.10
CA ASN A 83 -7.24 13.91 2.66
C ASN A 83 -8.09 13.59 3.89
N LEU A 84 -8.11 12.31 4.30
CA LEU A 84 -8.91 11.84 5.42
C LEU A 84 -8.62 12.60 6.72
N PHE A 85 -7.35 12.90 7.01
CA PHE A 85 -6.98 13.57 8.27
C PHE A 85 -7.62 14.95 8.33
N ASP A 86 -7.47 15.77 7.30
CA ASP A 86 -8.04 17.12 7.25
C ASP A 86 -9.56 17.10 7.21
N ALA A 87 -10.18 16.15 6.48
CA ALA A 87 -11.62 15.98 6.43
C ALA A 87 -12.21 15.68 7.83
N PHE A 88 -11.59 14.75 8.57
CA PHE A 88 -12.02 14.40 9.91
C PHE A 88 -11.76 15.53 10.92
N ILE A 89 -10.61 16.24 10.84
CA ILE A 89 -10.33 17.42 11.66
C ILE A 89 -11.38 18.50 11.41
N GLY A 90 -11.66 18.79 10.14
CA GLY A 90 -12.68 19.77 9.74
C GLY A 90 -14.09 19.46 10.27
N ALA A 91 -14.39 18.16 10.45
CA ALA A 91 -15.64 17.69 11.05
C ALA A 91 -15.61 17.62 12.59
N GLY A 92 -14.53 18.06 13.25
CA GLY A 92 -14.42 18.14 14.70
C GLY A 92 -13.95 16.86 15.41
N TYR A 93 -13.43 15.88 14.65
CA TYR A 93 -12.87 14.65 15.23
C TYR A 93 -11.52 14.92 15.90
N SER A 94 -11.22 14.11 16.92
CA SER A 94 -9.87 13.96 17.47
C SER A 94 -9.10 13.03 16.55
N VAL A 95 -8.10 13.57 15.84
CA VAL A 95 -7.33 12.84 14.82
C VAL A 95 -5.91 12.61 15.32
N LYS A 96 -5.45 11.35 15.27
CA LYS A 96 -4.06 10.97 15.58
C LYS A 96 -3.63 9.82 14.65
N GLY A 97 -2.47 9.97 14.04
CA GLY A 97 -1.79 8.93 13.30
C GLY A 97 -0.47 8.54 13.97
N PHE A 98 -0.10 7.28 13.83
CA PHE A 98 1.18 6.75 14.32
C PHE A 98 1.78 5.82 13.26
N SER A 99 3.11 5.87 13.14
CA SER A 99 3.84 4.95 12.27
C SER A 99 5.14 4.52 12.94
N GLU A 100 5.52 3.25 12.77
CA GLU A 100 6.85 2.77 13.13
C GLU A 100 7.95 3.45 12.29
N ARG A 101 7.57 4.01 11.13
CA ARG A 101 8.44 4.79 10.23
C ARG A 101 7.72 6.04 9.74
N ALA A 102 7.44 6.98 10.65
CA ALA A 102 6.72 8.22 10.32
C ALA A 102 7.43 9.06 9.24
N ASP A 103 8.74 8.94 9.15
CA ASP A 103 9.56 9.63 8.15
C ASP A 103 9.31 9.17 6.69
N VAL A 104 8.67 8.03 6.46
CA VAL A 104 8.24 7.61 5.12
C VAL A 104 7.16 8.55 4.54
N PHE A 105 6.38 9.19 5.41
CA PHE A 105 5.33 10.14 5.03
C PHE A 105 5.80 11.58 4.86
N ARG A 106 7.11 11.84 5.05
CA ARG A 106 7.64 13.19 5.05
C ARG A 106 7.32 13.97 3.77
N PHE A 107 6.94 15.23 3.95
CA PHE A 107 6.49 16.15 2.90
C PHE A 107 5.18 15.78 2.19
N LEU A 108 4.44 14.79 2.69
CA LEU A 108 3.06 14.60 2.28
C LEU A 108 2.14 15.50 3.11
N ASP A 109 1.06 15.99 2.53
CA ASP A 109 0.18 16.98 3.17
C ASP A 109 -0.41 16.48 4.50
N PHE A 110 -0.54 15.17 4.68
CA PHE A 110 -1.00 14.52 5.91
C PHE A 110 0.12 14.15 6.90
N GLU A 111 1.41 14.37 6.56
CA GLU A 111 2.55 14.10 7.47
C GLU A 111 2.39 14.73 8.87
N PRO A 112 1.90 15.98 9.02
CA PRO A 112 1.79 16.62 10.33
C PRO A 112 0.89 15.87 11.33
N HIS A 113 0.05 14.97 10.83
CA HIS A 113 -0.89 14.19 11.63
C HIS A 113 -0.38 12.80 12.00
N ILE A 114 0.81 12.39 11.48
CA ILE A 114 1.40 11.07 11.71
C ILE A 114 2.70 11.23 12.50
N GLY A 115 2.65 10.87 13.76
CA GLY A 115 3.83 10.86 14.64
C GLY A 115 4.55 9.51 14.65
N PRO A 116 5.80 9.49 15.11
CA PRO A 116 6.50 8.23 15.39
C PRO A 116 5.84 7.51 16.56
N VAL A 117 5.90 6.19 16.54
CA VAL A 117 5.42 5.36 17.66
C VAL A 117 6.29 5.58 18.89
N ASP A 118 7.60 5.72 18.71
CA ASP A 118 8.57 6.06 19.74
C ASP A 118 9.84 6.63 19.08
N ASP A 119 10.31 7.81 19.52
CA ASP A 119 11.51 8.47 18.97
C ASP A 119 12.79 7.66 19.24
N GLU A 120 12.86 6.88 20.35
CA GLU A 120 14.01 6.05 20.66
C GLU A 120 14.00 4.69 19.95
N VAL A 121 12.83 4.20 19.57
CA VAL A 121 12.63 2.85 19.03
C VAL A 121 12.51 2.84 17.50
N ALA A 122 12.26 3.97 16.87
CA ALA A 122 12.22 4.09 15.40
C ALA A 122 13.50 3.56 14.71
N SER A 123 14.63 3.54 15.44
CA SER A 123 15.90 2.99 14.96
C SER A 123 16.04 1.47 15.15
N GLN A 124 15.15 0.81 15.89
CA GLN A 124 15.30 -0.60 16.30
C GLN A 124 14.18 -1.54 15.86
N HIS A 125 13.22 -1.07 15.08
CA HIS A 125 12.07 -1.86 14.60
C HIS A 125 11.21 -2.52 15.70
N LEU A 126 11.29 -2.02 16.92
CA LEU A 126 10.51 -2.53 18.05
C LEU A 126 9.50 -1.46 18.47
N CYS A 127 8.25 -1.69 18.14
CA CYS A 127 7.13 -0.87 18.58
C CYS A 127 6.93 -1.01 20.08
N SER A 128 6.84 0.09 20.82
CA SER A 128 6.29 0.08 22.17
C SER A 128 4.78 -0.06 22.08
N LEU A 129 4.29 -1.30 21.96
CA LEU A 129 2.87 -1.62 21.86
C LEU A 129 2.03 -1.03 22.98
N GLU A 130 2.60 -0.93 24.18
CA GLU A 130 1.91 -0.36 25.33
C GLU A 130 1.63 1.15 25.15
N ARG A 131 2.60 1.92 24.64
CA ARG A 131 2.41 3.34 24.33
C ARG A 131 1.43 3.55 23.19
N LEU A 132 1.52 2.72 22.14
CA LEU A 132 0.59 2.73 21.01
C LEU A 132 -0.83 2.45 21.46
N ALA A 133 -1.03 1.37 22.19
CA ALA A 133 -2.33 1.02 22.74
C ALA A 133 -2.89 2.14 23.62
N THR A 134 -2.07 2.74 24.49
CA THR A 134 -2.47 3.86 25.32
C THR A 134 -2.90 5.06 24.46
N ALA A 135 -2.12 5.43 23.47
CA ALA A 135 -2.42 6.57 22.58
C ALA A 135 -3.68 6.34 21.72
N LEU A 136 -3.94 5.08 21.33
CA LEU A 136 -5.13 4.72 20.56
C LEU A 136 -6.41 4.76 21.39
N ILE A 137 -6.35 4.32 22.63
CA ILE A 137 -7.50 4.22 23.53
C ILE A 137 -7.61 5.38 24.52
N GLU A 138 -6.74 6.39 24.42
CA GLU A 138 -6.84 7.58 25.26
C GLU A 138 -8.26 8.16 25.19
N PRO A 139 -8.95 8.30 26.35
CA PRO A 139 -10.31 8.81 26.35
C PRO A 139 -10.38 10.20 25.73
N ASP A 140 -11.31 10.40 24.83
CA ASP A 140 -11.63 11.71 24.24
C ASP A 140 -13.15 11.79 24.10
N ASP A 141 -13.75 12.87 24.55
CA ASP A 141 -15.20 13.10 24.46
C ASP A 141 -15.64 13.44 23.03
N ARG A 142 -14.69 13.74 22.14
CA ARG A 142 -14.95 13.99 20.74
C ARG A 142 -15.01 12.66 19.95
N PRO A 143 -15.67 12.64 18.80
CA PRO A 143 -15.49 11.60 17.80
C PRO A 143 -14.00 11.41 17.48
N GLN A 144 -13.58 10.20 17.12
CA GLN A 144 -12.15 9.88 16.96
C GLN A 144 -11.85 9.25 15.62
N PHE A 145 -10.76 9.70 14.99
CA PHE A 145 -10.13 9.03 13.84
C PHE A 145 -8.68 8.71 14.20
N LYS A 146 -8.33 7.45 14.13
CA LYS A 146 -6.97 6.95 14.42
C LYS A 146 -6.42 6.20 13.24
N PHE A 147 -5.13 6.42 12.98
CA PHE A 147 -4.36 5.69 11.97
C PHE A 147 -3.14 5.05 12.61
N LEU A 148 -2.82 3.83 12.18
CA LEU A 148 -1.63 3.11 12.60
C LEU A 148 -0.97 2.43 11.41
N HIS A 149 0.33 2.61 11.26
CA HIS A 149 1.14 1.96 10.24
C HIS A 149 2.24 1.10 10.88
N PHE A 150 2.21 -0.20 10.60
CA PHE A 150 3.24 -1.16 10.96
C PHE A 150 4.26 -1.26 9.83
N TRP A 151 5.53 -1.02 10.17
CA TRP A 151 6.67 -1.14 9.26
C TRP A 151 7.47 -2.43 9.44
N TYR A 152 7.24 -3.16 10.53
CA TYR A 152 8.01 -4.34 10.91
C TYR A 152 8.11 -5.41 9.79
N THR A 153 7.13 -5.47 8.92
CA THR A 153 7.03 -6.35 7.76
C THR A 153 7.77 -5.86 6.52
N HIS A 154 8.35 -4.65 6.54
CA HIS A 154 9.20 -4.14 5.47
C HIS A 154 10.54 -4.87 5.39
N GLY A 155 11.24 -4.73 4.28
CA GLY A 155 12.54 -5.36 4.00
C GLY A 155 13.51 -5.30 5.19
N GLY A 156 14.09 -6.46 5.51
CA GLY A 156 14.75 -6.72 6.78
C GLY A 156 13.87 -7.49 7.77
N TYR A 157 12.56 -7.43 7.62
CA TYR A 157 11.50 -8.20 8.30
C TYR A 157 11.71 -8.35 9.80
N GLY A 158 12.04 -7.24 10.50
CA GLY A 158 12.35 -7.22 11.92
C GLY A 158 13.63 -7.95 12.33
N LEU A 159 14.37 -8.49 11.38
CA LEU A 159 15.54 -9.34 11.63
C LEU A 159 16.87 -8.64 11.33
N SER A 160 16.84 -7.40 10.85
CA SER A 160 18.03 -6.61 10.55
C SER A 160 18.90 -6.43 11.79
N GLY A 161 20.16 -6.83 11.70
CA GLY A 161 21.14 -6.69 12.77
C GLY A 161 21.10 -7.77 13.86
N ILE A 162 20.27 -8.80 13.75
CA ILE A 162 20.32 -9.96 14.66
C ILE A 162 21.53 -10.83 14.28
N PRO A 163 22.49 -11.06 15.20
CA PRO A 163 23.67 -11.89 14.92
C PRO A 163 23.27 -13.31 14.49
N GLY A 164 23.81 -13.75 13.37
CA GLY A 164 23.58 -15.11 12.83
C GLY A 164 22.31 -15.26 11.99
N VAL A 165 21.53 -14.19 11.82
CA VAL A 165 20.42 -14.15 10.86
C VAL A 165 20.94 -13.52 9.56
N PRO A 166 20.79 -14.19 8.41
CA PRO A 166 21.25 -13.63 7.15
C PRO A 166 20.44 -12.38 6.81
N ASN A 167 21.07 -11.43 6.13
CA ASN A 167 20.36 -10.30 5.55
C ASN A 167 19.42 -10.85 4.46
N LEU A 168 18.13 -10.51 4.55
CA LEU A 168 17.15 -10.97 3.57
C LEU A 168 17.43 -10.49 2.16
N ARG A 169 18.00 -9.30 2.01
CA ARG A 169 18.49 -8.83 0.72
C ARG A 169 19.56 -9.76 0.15
N GLU A 170 20.48 -10.24 0.99
CA GLU A 170 21.49 -11.24 0.58
C GLU A 170 20.84 -12.56 0.16
N LEU A 171 19.84 -13.04 0.89
CA LEU A 171 19.12 -14.26 0.51
C LEU A 171 18.45 -14.13 -0.85
N VAL A 172 17.77 -13.00 -1.08
CA VAL A 172 17.15 -12.70 -2.36
C VAL A 172 18.21 -12.58 -3.47
N GLU A 173 19.34 -11.92 -3.20
CA GLU A 173 20.46 -11.78 -4.14
C GLU A 173 21.15 -13.11 -4.47
N LEU A 174 21.17 -14.05 -3.52
CA LEU A 174 21.69 -15.42 -3.70
C LEU A 174 20.66 -16.35 -4.39
N GLY A 175 19.44 -15.91 -4.61
CA GLY A 175 18.36 -16.74 -5.16
C GLY A 175 17.70 -17.66 -4.14
N GLU A 176 17.97 -17.47 -2.84
CA GLU A 176 17.36 -18.23 -1.72
C GLU A 176 15.95 -17.69 -1.39
N THR A 177 15.12 -17.61 -2.42
CA THR A 177 13.80 -16.97 -2.37
C THR A 177 12.86 -17.66 -1.39
N GLU A 178 12.89 -18.99 -1.30
CA GLU A 178 12.04 -19.76 -0.36
C GLU A 178 12.41 -19.45 1.10
N GLU A 179 13.70 -19.31 1.40
CA GLU A 179 14.15 -18.97 2.74
C GLU A 179 13.79 -17.51 3.09
N ALA A 180 13.97 -16.60 2.16
CA ALA A 180 13.55 -15.20 2.30
C ALA A 180 12.03 -15.10 2.58
N LEU A 181 11.21 -15.84 1.83
CA LEU A 181 9.76 -15.91 2.02
C LEU A 181 9.39 -16.46 3.40
N ARG A 182 10.13 -17.44 3.91
CA ARG A 182 9.93 -17.99 5.26
C ARG A 182 10.15 -16.94 6.35
N TYR A 183 11.19 -16.11 6.25
CA TYR A 183 11.44 -15.02 7.19
C TYR A 183 10.36 -13.93 7.06
N TYR A 184 9.96 -13.60 5.86
CA TYR A 184 8.87 -12.68 5.61
C TYR A 184 7.56 -13.14 6.27
N TYR A 185 7.15 -14.40 6.05
CA TYR A 185 5.96 -14.95 6.71
C TYR A 185 6.07 -14.96 8.23
N ALA A 186 7.26 -15.20 8.78
CA ALA A 186 7.49 -15.12 10.22
C ALA A 186 7.29 -13.69 10.76
N ALA A 187 7.72 -12.66 10.02
CA ALA A 187 7.52 -11.26 10.38
C ALA A 187 6.05 -10.87 10.32
N VAL A 188 5.33 -11.24 9.26
CA VAL A 188 3.89 -10.98 9.16
C VAL A 188 3.13 -11.70 10.29
N ASN A 189 3.47 -12.96 10.56
CA ASN A 189 2.89 -13.71 11.67
C ASN A 189 3.13 -13.00 13.01
N HIS A 190 4.33 -12.47 13.24
CA HIS A 190 4.63 -11.71 14.46
C HIS A 190 3.74 -10.47 14.60
N VAL A 191 3.57 -9.69 13.53
CA VAL A 191 2.69 -8.52 13.57
C VAL A 191 1.25 -8.93 13.85
N LEU A 192 0.72 -9.93 13.16
CA LEU A 192 -0.67 -10.36 13.31
C LEU A 192 -0.93 -11.01 14.67
N GLU A 193 -0.13 -12.01 15.08
CA GLU A 193 -0.37 -12.84 16.26
C GLU A 193 0.00 -12.19 17.60
N PHE A 194 0.88 -11.20 17.57
CA PHE A 194 1.35 -10.53 18.79
C PHE A 194 1.00 -9.05 18.78
N SER A 195 1.52 -8.26 17.86
CA SER A 195 1.36 -6.81 17.88
C SER A 195 -0.08 -6.38 17.70
N LEU A 196 -0.72 -6.86 16.66
CA LEU A 196 -2.07 -6.44 16.32
C LEU A 196 -3.13 -7.07 17.24
N VAL A 197 -2.96 -8.32 17.64
CA VAL A 197 -3.84 -8.98 18.62
C VAL A 197 -3.82 -8.22 19.96
N GLU A 198 -2.64 -7.88 20.48
CA GLU A 198 -2.54 -7.13 21.75
C GLU A 198 -3.22 -5.76 21.65
N LEU A 199 -3.07 -5.08 20.52
CA LEU A 199 -3.71 -3.80 20.25
C LEU A 199 -5.23 -3.92 20.17
N LEU A 200 -5.73 -4.82 19.35
CA LEU A 200 -7.17 -4.97 19.08
C LEU A 200 -7.94 -5.46 20.31
N GLN A 201 -7.31 -6.23 21.22
CA GLN A 201 -7.92 -6.62 22.50
C GLN A 201 -8.24 -5.44 23.40
N LYS A 202 -7.62 -4.27 23.17
CA LYS A 202 -7.87 -3.03 23.91
C LYS A 202 -8.90 -2.12 23.25
N VAL A 203 -9.31 -2.43 22.02
CA VAL A 203 -10.31 -1.66 21.26
C VAL A 203 -11.71 -2.21 21.56
N ASN A 204 -12.62 -1.33 21.95
CA ASN A 204 -14.03 -1.72 22.14
C ASN A 204 -14.72 -1.79 20.76
N LEU A 205 -14.87 -3.00 20.22
CA LEU A 205 -15.46 -3.25 18.91
C LEU A 205 -16.96 -2.88 18.82
N ASP A 206 -17.65 -2.71 19.94
CA ASP A 206 -19.04 -2.21 19.93
C ASP A 206 -19.14 -0.71 19.60
N GLU A 207 -18.00 0.01 19.70
CA GLU A 207 -17.94 1.46 19.45
C GLU A 207 -17.09 1.84 18.23
N TRP A 208 -16.11 1.01 17.89
CA TRP A 208 -15.13 1.31 16.85
C TRP A 208 -15.41 0.61 15.53
N ALA A 209 -15.38 1.37 14.45
CA ALA A 209 -15.17 0.80 13.12
C ALA A 209 -13.67 0.61 12.89
N VAL A 210 -13.25 -0.60 12.54
CA VAL A 210 -11.84 -0.99 12.39
C VAL A 210 -11.60 -1.49 10.97
N PHE A 211 -10.59 -0.91 10.31
CA PHE A 211 -10.16 -1.27 8.95
C PHE A 211 -8.69 -1.67 8.99
N ILE A 212 -8.35 -2.85 8.52
CA ILE A 212 -6.99 -3.39 8.55
C ILE A 212 -6.61 -3.81 7.13
N CYS A 213 -5.59 -3.18 6.54
CA CYS A 213 -5.19 -3.45 5.16
C CYS A 213 -3.67 -3.55 4.99
N GLY A 214 -3.23 -4.18 3.90
CA GLY A 214 -1.89 -3.97 3.37
C GLY A 214 -1.84 -2.65 2.59
N ASP A 215 -0.73 -1.92 2.67
CA ASP A 215 -0.48 -0.78 1.79
C ASP A 215 0.03 -1.22 0.41
N HIS A 216 0.79 -2.28 0.36
CA HIS A 216 1.18 -3.09 -0.79
C HIS A 216 1.65 -4.47 -0.30
N GLY A 217 1.92 -5.37 -1.21
CA GLY A 217 2.52 -6.66 -0.92
C GLY A 217 4.03 -6.68 -1.16
N GLU A 218 4.56 -7.89 -1.35
CA GLU A 218 5.98 -8.14 -1.58
C GLU A 218 6.16 -9.20 -2.67
N GLY A 219 7.20 -9.12 -3.47
CA GLY A 219 7.37 -9.95 -4.66
C GLY A 219 7.62 -11.42 -4.36
N PHE A 220 8.86 -11.77 -4.07
CA PHE A 220 9.38 -13.13 -3.87
C PHE A 220 9.02 -14.10 -5.00
N CYS A 221 9.09 -13.65 -6.24
CA CYS A 221 8.93 -14.51 -7.41
C CYS A 221 9.88 -14.07 -8.53
N ASP A 222 10.01 -14.91 -9.56
CA ASP A 222 10.97 -14.67 -10.67
C ASP A 222 10.73 -13.35 -11.40
N GLU A 223 9.46 -12.88 -11.44
CA GLU A 223 9.10 -11.64 -12.14
C GLU A 223 9.35 -10.38 -11.31
N VAL A 224 9.22 -10.48 -9.98
CA VAL A 224 9.40 -9.38 -9.04
C VAL A 224 9.96 -9.90 -7.73
N MET A 225 11.12 -9.40 -7.33
CA MET A 225 11.82 -9.89 -6.14
C MET A 225 11.42 -9.12 -4.87
N ALA A 226 11.11 -7.84 -5.02
CA ALA A 226 10.73 -6.94 -3.94
C ALA A 226 9.44 -6.19 -4.31
N HIS A 227 9.28 -4.97 -3.85
CA HIS A 227 8.18 -4.06 -4.19
C HIS A 227 8.75 -2.78 -4.80
N GLY A 228 7.88 -1.93 -5.37
CA GLY A 228 8.25 -0.60 -5.88
C GLY A 228 8.84 -0.56 -7.28
N ASP A 229 9.18 -1.68 -7.88
CA ASP A 229 9.85 -1.78 -9.19
C ASP A 229 8.99 -2.43 -10.28
N ARG A 230 7.90 -3.09 -9.92
CA ARG A 230 6.98 -3.71 -10.87
C ARG A 230 5.58 -3.90 -10.30
N LEU A 231 4.56 -3.86 -11.18
CA LEU A 231 3.21 -4.26 -10.85
C LEU A 231 3.05 -5.77 -11.01
N HIS A 232 2.63 -6.44 -9.94
CA HIS A 232 2.39 -7.88 -9.91
C HIS A 232 1.26 -8.20 -8.92
N PRO A 233 0.45 -9.25 -9.11
CA PRO A 233 -0.59 -9.63 -8.14
C PRO A 233 -0.09 -9.75 -6.71
N ASN A 234 1.10 -10.35 -6.46
CA ASN A 234 1.69 -10.44 -5.12
C ASN A 234 1.93 -9.09 -4.44
N VAL A 235 2.03 -8.01 -5.23
CA VAL A 235 2.33 -6.67 -4.73
C VAL A 235 1.09 -5.78 -4.65
N VAL A 236 0.13 -5.95 -5.57
CA VAL A 236 -1.05 -5.07 -5.62
C VAL A 236 -2.33 -5.70 -5.06
N HIS A 237 -2.45 -7.03 -5.00
CA HIS A 237 -3.56 -7.73 -4.36
C HIS A 237 -3.19 -8.02 -2.90
N VAL A 238 -3.81 -7.31 -1.97
CA VAL A 238 -3.48 -7.34 -0.54
C VAL A 238 -4.71 -7.59 0.32
N PRO A 239 -4.55 -8.00 1.59
CA PRO A 239 -5.69 -8.14 2.50
C PRO A 239 -6.35 -6.80 2.82
N MET A 240 -7.68 -6.82 2.97
CA MET A 240 -8.48 -5.78 3.61
C MET A 240 -9.54 -6.44 4.47
N LEU A 241 -9.45 -6.26 5.78
CA LEU A 241 -10.44 -6.70 6.74
C LEU A 241 -11.14 -5.48 7.34
N ALA A 242 -12.45 -5.58 7.56
CA ALA A 242 -13.19 -4.50 8.20
C ALA A 242 -14.19 -5.04 9.22
N HIS A 243 -14.28 -4.32 10.34
CA HIS A 243 -15.32 -4.46 11.34
C HIS A 243 -16.06 -3.14 11.50
N MET A 244 -17.35 -3.21 11.63
CA MET A 244 -18.19 -2.05 11.96
C MET A 244 -19.29 -2.47 12.91
N PRO A 245 -19.59 -1.70 13.96
CA PRO A 245 -20.78 -1.91 14.81
C PRO A 245 -22.03 -1.96 13.93
N GLY A 246 -22.77 -3.07 13.99
CA GLY A 246 -23.93 -3.30 13.15
C GLY A 246 -23.68 -4.09 11.86
N GLY A 247 -22.40 -4.43 11.61
CA GLY A 247 -21.98 -5.25 10.46
C GLY A 247 -21.60 -4.45 9.22
N LEU A 248 -20.71 -5.02 8.43
CA LEU A 248 -20.26 -4.54 7.12
C LEU A 248 -20.09 -5.73 6.20
N SER A 249 -20.41 -5.59 4.93
CA SER A 249 -20.02 -6.50 3.86
C SER A 249 -19.32 -5.73 2.76
N PHE A 250 -18.30 -6.35 2.18
CA PHE A 250 -17.70 -5.81 0.96
C PHE A 250 -18.54 -6.20 -0.25
N PRO A 251 -18.54 -5.39 -1.32
CA PRO A 251 -19.14 -5.75 -2.59
C PRO A 251 -18.44 -6.95 -3.22
N ALA A 252 -19.16 -7.70 -4.04
CA ALA A 252 -18.62 -8.88 -4.73
C ALA A 252 -17.59 -8.53 -5.83
N GLY A 253 -17.66 -7.33 -6.39
CA GLY A 253 -16.70 -6.83 -7.39
C GLY A 253 -15.38 -6.34 -6.78
N PRO A 254 -14.42 -5.93 -7.61
CA PRO A 254 -13.12 -5.47 -7.15
C PRO A 254 -13.23 -4.16 -6.35
N VAL A 255 -12.55 -4.13 -5.22
CA VAL A 255 -12.42 -3.00 -4.31
C VAL A 255 -11.02 -2.43 -4.45
N SER A 256 -10.91 -1.11 -4.47
CA SER A 256 -9.62 -0.41 -4.57
C SER A 256 -9.31 0.39 -3.29
N ALA A 257 -8.04 0.63 -3.04
CA ALA A 257 -7.61 1.46 -1.91
C ALA A 257 -8.25 2.87 -1.92
N ILE A 258 -8.54 3.41 -3.10
CA ILE A 258 -9.23 4.72 -3.24
C ILE A 258 -10.67 4.72 -2.70
N ASP A 259 -11.26 3.55 -2.46
CA ASP A 259 -12.63 3.43 -1.97
C ASP A 259 -12.75 3.71 -0.46
N LEU A 260 -11.62 3.68 0.25
CA LEU A 260 -11.62 3.91 1.69
C LEU A 260 -12.04 5.35 2.02
N PHE A 261 -11.52 6.34 1.29
CA PHE A 261 -11.85 7.76 1.51
C PHE A 261 -13.37 8.03 1.43
N PRO A 262 -14.07 7.74 0.31
CA PRO A 262 -15.51 7.98 0.24
C PRO A 262 -16.33 7.08 1.17
N THR A 263 -15.81 5.91 1.56
CA THR A 263 -16.50 5.04 2.53
C THR A 263 -16.44 5.63 3.94
N LEU A 264 -15.27 6.02 4.42
CA LEU A 264 -15.10 6.56 5.78
C LEU A 264 -15.81 7.91 5.93
N THR A 265 -15.68 8.80 4.94
CA THR A 265 -16.39 10.10 4.97
C THR A 265 -17.90 9.93 4.95
N ALA A 266 -18.43 8.98 4.17
CA ALA A 266 -19.85 8.66 4.19
C ALA A 266 -20.33 8.07 5.52
N LEU A 267 -19.56 7.15 6.13
CA LEU A 267 -19.84 6.59 7.47
C LEU A 267 -19.86 7.66 8.55
N ALA A 268 -18.94 8.63 8.47
CA ALA A 268 -18.85 9.75 9.39
C ALA A 268 -19.87 10.88 9.09
N GLY A 269 -20.60 10.81 7.97
CA GLY A 269 -21.49 11.86 7.53
C GLY A 269 -20.79 13.15 7.09
N ILE A 270 -19.54 13.05 6.64
CA ILE A 270 -18.71 14.17 6.19
C ILE A 270 -18.91 14.36 4.68
N ASP A 271 -19.40 15.53 4.28
CA ASP A 271 -19.46 15.92 2.88
C ASP A 271 -18.18 16.67 2.48
N THR A 272 -17.36 16.03 1.67
CA THR A 272 -16.07 16.57 1.17
C THR A 272 -16.18 17.13 -0.24
N GLY A 273 -17.32 16.97 -0.91
CA GLY A 273 -17.43 17.29 -2.35
C GLY A 273 -16.52 16.43 -3.23
N TYR A 274 -16.17 15.23 -2.79
CA TYR A 274 -15.26 14.28 -3.46
C TYR A 274 -15.66 14.00 -4.91
N LYS A 275 -14.68 14.02 -5.82
CA LYS A 275 -14.87 13.85 -7.27
C LYS A 275 -13.94 12.82 -7.91
N GLY A 276 -13.25 12.01 -7.09
CA GLY A 276 -12.37 10.95 -7.58
C GLY A 276 -13.14 9.70 -8.03
N HIS A 277 -12.41 8.69 -8.43
CA HIS A 277 -12.95 7.41 -8.94
C HIS A 277 -13.31 6.40 -7.83
N GLY A 278 -12.96 6.69 -6.57
CA GLY A 278 -13.32 5.84 -5.43
C GLY A 278 -14.83 5.75 -5.22
N ARG A 279 -15.29 4.59 -4.77
CA ARG A 279 -16.70 4.28 -4.55
C ARG A 279 -16.93 3.84 -3.12
N SER A 280 -17.92 4.41 -2.45
CA SER A 280 -18.27 3.97 -1.11
C SER A 280 -18.86 2.55 -1.13
N TRP A 281 -18.37 1.68 -0.27
CA TRP A 281 -18.89 0.31 -0.09
C TRP A 281 -20.33 0.27 0.44
N LEU A 282 -20.82 1.40 0.93
CA LEU A 282 -22.19 1.52 1.45
C LEU A 282 -23.24 1.62 0.34
N GLY A 283 -22.83 1.80 -0.90
CA GLY A 283 -23.70 1.99 -2.07
C GLY A 283 -24.32 0.70 -2.64
N GLY A 284 -23.91 -0.49 -2.12
CA GLY A 284 -24.34 -1.78 -2.64
C GLY A 284 -23.52 -2.29 -3.83
N ASP A 285 -23.79 -3.54 -4.24
CA ASP A 285 -22.98 -4.29 -5.22
C ASP A 285 -23.03 -3.75 -6.64
N GLU A 286 -24.14 -3.10 -7.06
CA GLU A 286 -24.33 -2.71 -8.47
C GLU A 286 -23.23 -1.77 -8.99
N SER A 287 -22.71 -0.89 -8.14
CA SER A 287 -21.65 0.04 -8.52
C SER A 287 -20.27 -0.62 -8.68
N PHE A 288 -20.11 -1.86 -8.23
CA PHE A 288 -18.86 -2.63 -8.30
C PHE A 288 -18.89 -3.74 -9.36
N THR A 289 -20.08 -4.01 -9.93
CA THR A 289 -20.22 -4.96 -11.05
C THR A 289 -19.51 -4.40 -12.30
N ASP A 290 -18.80 -5.25 -13.02
CA ASP A 290 -18.05 -4.91 -14.25
C ASP A 290 -16.99 -3.80 -14.06
N ARG A 291 -16.59 -3.53 -12.81
CA ARG A 291 -15.56 -2.55 -12.48
C ARG A 291 -14.17 -3.09 -12.75
N TRP A 292 -13.32 -2.22 -13.29
CA TRP A 292 -11.88 -2.39 -13.35
C TRP A 292 -11.23 -1.39 -12.40
N VAL A 293 -10.27 -1.83 -11.60
CA VAL A 293 -9.47 -0.99 -10.69
C VAL A 293 -8.06 -0.85 -11.24
N LEU A 294 -7.47 0.32 -11.05
CA LEU A 294 -6.19 0.71 -11.61
C LEU A 294 -5.09 0.66 -10.54
N SER A 295 -3.92 0.14 -10.92
CA SER A 295 -2.67 0.40 -10.20
C SER A 295 -1.63 0.93 -11.20
N GLU A 296 -0.77 1.84 -10.73
CA GLU A 296 0.21 2.52 -11.55
C GLU A 296 1.59 2.52 -10.88
N LEU A 297 2.60 2.52 -11.72
CA LEU A 297 3.99 2.68 -11.34
C LEU A 297 4.70 3.56 -12.37
N ASP A 298 5.35 4.62 -11.91
CA ASP A 298 6.32 5.35 -12.70
C ASP A 298 7.61 5.50 -11.89
N SER A 299 8.56 4.61 -12.12
CA SER A 299 9.87 4.65 -11.46
C SER A 299 10.81 5.69 -12.08
N LEU A 300 10.44 6.34 -13.20
CA LEU A 300 11.22 7.44 -13.78
C LEU A 300 11.43 8.58 -12.80
N TYR A 301 10.45 8.85 -11.97
CA TYR A 301 10.56 9.86 -10.91
C TYR A 301 11.52 9.45 -9.80
N GLY A 302 11.76 8.15 -9.59
CA GLY A 302 12.76 7.63 -8.67
C GLY A 302 14.16 7.52 -9.27
N VAL A 303 14.28 7.20 -10.55
CA VAL A 303 15.56 6.96 -11.24
C VAL A 303 16.39 8.24 -11.39
N GLY A 304 15.78 9.41 -11.45
CA GLY A 304 16.51 10.68 -11.49
C GLY A 304 17.42 10.93 -10.26
N PHE A 305 17.27 10.13 -9.22
CA PHE A 305 18.04 10.18 -7.97
C PHE A 305 18.94 8.96 -7.75
N LEU A 306 18.82 7.90 -8.58
CA LEU A 306 19.78 6.82 -8.55
C LEU A 306 21.11 7.33 -9.13
N SER A 307 22.19 7.18 -8.39
CA SER A 307 23.52 7.43 -8.95
C SER A 307 23.76 6.46 -10.13
N ALA A 308 24.63 6.84 -11.07
CA ALA A 308 25.00 5.97 -12.19
C ALA A 308 25.50 4.59 -11.71
N ASN A 309 26.11 4.51 -10.51
CA ASN A 309 26.53 3.24 -9.90
C ASN A 309 25.36 2.36 -9.47
N ASN A 310 24.26 2.94 -9.00
CA ASN A 310 23.08 2.18 -8.57
C ASN A 310 22.26 1.68 -9.76
N LEU A 311 22.22 2.44 -10.84
CA LEU A 311 21.69 1.97 -12.13
C LEU A 311 22.51 0.78 -12.65
N GLN A 312 23.85 0.83 -12.57
CA GLN A 312 24.71 -0.28 -12.99
C GLN A 312 24.50 -1.51 -12.10
N LEU A 313 24.39 -1.35 -10.78
CA LEU A 313 24.13 -2.47 -9.85
C LEU A 313 22.75 -3.09 -10.10
N ALA A 314 21.72 -2.27 -10.34
CA ALA A 314 20.39 -2.77 -10.71
C ALA A 314 20.42 -3.52 -12.05
N HIS A 315 21.15 -2.99 -13.02
CA HIS A 315 21.42 -3.59 -14.32
C HIS A 315 22.11 -4.96 -14.17
N ASP A 316 23.21 -5.03 -13.42
CA ASP A 316 23.98 -6.27 -13.23
C ASP A 316 23.16 -7.35 -12.49
N ARG A 317 22.25 -6.94 -11.61
CA ARG A 317 21.32 -7.84 -10.90
C ARG A 317 20.27 -8.45 -11.82
N VAL A 318 19.69 -7.65 -12.70
CA VAL A 318 18.68 -8.12 -13.66
C VAL A 318 19.33 -9.06 -14.70
N THR A 319 20.48 -8.68 -15.27
CA THR A 319 21.21 -9.50 -16.24
C THR A 319 21.65 -10.85 -15.71
N SER A 320 22.17 -10.89 -14.46
CA SER A 320 22.67 -12.13 -13.88
C SER A 320 21.58 -13.15 -13.55
N ARG A 321 20.32 -12.70 -13.36
CA ARG A 321 19.22 -13.57 -12.91
C ARG A 321 18.24 -13.97 -14.01
N THR A 322 18.00 -13.09 -14.98
CA THR A 322 16.89 -13.28 -15.93
C THR A 322 17.36 -13.76 -17.32
N GLY A 323 18.67 -13.75 -17.60
CA GLY A 323 19.18 -14.02 -18.94
C GLY A 323 18.72 -12.98 -19.99
N ILE A 324 18.18 -11.84 -19.54
CA ILE A 324 17.78 -10.73 -20.39
C ILE A 324 19.06 -10.05 -20.92
N ASP A 325 19.11 -9.79 -22.21
CA ASP A 325 20.29 -9.20 -22.83
C ASP A 325 20.41 -7.70 -22.53
N ASP A 326 21.65 -7.18 -22.68
CA ASP A 326 21.99 -5.76 -22.43
C ASP A 326 21.11 -4.77 -23.23
N ASN A 327 20.59 -5.18 -24.39
CA ASN A 327 19.72 -4.31 -25.21
C ASN A 327 18.29 -4.22 -24.67
N GLU A 328 17.82 -5.25 -24.00
CA GLU A 328 16.54 -5.18 -23.28
C GLU A 328 16.66 -4.31 -22.03
N ILE A 329 17.77 -4.41 -21.31
CA ILE A 329 18.02 -3.64 -20.09
C ILE A 329 18.19 -2.17 -20.38
N ALA A 330 18.84 -1.81 -21.50
CA ALA A 330 18.95 -0.41 -21.95
C ALA A 330 17.57 0.26 -22.16
N LYS A 331 16.49 -0.51 -22.31
CA LYS A 331 15.13 0.02 -22.35
C LYS A 331 14.65 0.44 -20.96
N TYR A 332 15.20 -0.14 -19.89
CA TYR A 332 14.87 0.19 -18.51
C TYR A 332 15.76 1.29 -17.91
N ASP A 333 16.81 1.73 -18.62
CA ASP A 333 17.65 2.89 -18.21
C ASP A 333 16.85 4.20 -18.05
N LYS A 334 15.62 4.22 -18.56
CA LYS A 334 14.67 5.34 -18.44
C LYS A 334 13.66 5.17 -17.31
N GLY A 335 13.86 4.17 -16.44
CA GLY A 335 12.87 3.75 -15.44
C GLY A 335 11.80 2.84 -16.01
N ILE A 336 10.88 2.41 -15.15
CA ILE A 336 9.76 1.54 -15.51
C ILE A 336 8.48 2.35 -15.35
N ARG A 337 7.67 2.40 -16.41
CA ARG A 337 6.33 2.94 -16.37
C ARG A 337 5.34 1.84 -16.74
N GLU A 338 4.57 1.44 -15.75
CA GLU A 338 3.58 0.36 -15.86
C GLU A 338 2.23 0.82 -15.32
N TRP A 339 1.20 0.28 -15.91
CA TRP A 339 -0.15 0.32 -15.34
C TRP A 339 -0.77 -1.08 -15.40
N CYS A 340 -1.68 -1.36 -14.49
CA CYS A 340 -2.47 -2.57 -14.53
C CYS A 340 -3.93 -2.29 -14.23
N LEU A 341 -4.80 -3.11 -14.82
CA LEU A 341 -6.23 -3.13 -14.55
C LEU A 341 -6.61 -4.50 -14.00
N CYS A 342 -7.41 -4.50 -12.92
CA CYS A 342 -7.94 -5.71 -12.30
C CYS A 342 -9.47 -5.64 -12.22
N ASP A 343 -10.16 -6.71 -12.63
CA ASP A 343 -11.61 -6.86 -12.44
C ASP A 343 -11.95 -7.86 -11.32
N GLY A 344 -10.93 -8.35 -10.62
CA GLY A 344 -11.05 -9.33 -9.55
C GLY A 344 -10.89 -10.78 -10.00
N GLU A 345 -10.93 -11.08 -11.30
CA GLU A 345 -10.66 -12.39 -11.89
C GLU A 345 -9.40 -12.35 -12.75
N TYR A 346 -9.20 -11.25 -13.46
CA TYR A 346 -8.09 -11.04 -14.37
C TYR A 346 -7.24 -9.84 -13.97
N PHE A 347 -5.96 -9.97 -14.19
CA PHE A 347 -4.94 -8.94 -14.01
C PHE A 347 -4.31 -8.66 -15.38
N TYR A 348 -4.59 -7.49 -15.95
CA TYR A 348 -3.92 -7.01 -17.15
C TYR A 348 -2.87 -5.98 -16.76
N ARG A 349 -1.62 -6.20 -17.16
CA ARG A 349 -0.50 -5.25 -16.96
C ARG A 349 0.11 -4.90 -18.31
N GLU A 350 0.46 -3.64 -18.47
CA GLU A 350 1.18 -3.15 -19.64
C GLU A 350 2.33 -2.23 -19.22
N ASN A 351 3.49 -2.42 -19.86
CA ASN A 351 4.62 -1.51 -19.77
C ASN A 351 4.54 -0.50 -20.91
N GLU A 352 4.40 0.79 -20.59
CA GLU A 352 4.19 1.85 -21.61
C GLU A 352 5.39 2.07 -22.52
N GLN A 353 6.61 1.76 -22.07
CA GLN A 353 7.83 2.00 -22.85
C GLN A 353 8.07 0.91 -23.89
N THR A 354 7.74 -0.32 -23.55
CA THR A 354 8.00 -1.50 -24.41
C THR A 354 6.75 -2.00 -25.11
N ALA A 355 5.57 -1.54 -24.70
CA ALA A 355 4.26 -2.06 -25.10
C ALA A 355 4.10 -3.58 -24.82
N GLN A 356 4.93 -4.14 -23.97
CA GLN A 356 4.77 -5.51 -23.50
C GLN A 356 3.62 -5.56 -22.50
N PHE A 357 2.78 -6.58 -22.61
CA PHE A 357 1.65 -6.78 -21.74
C PHE A 357 1.53 -8.24 -21.29
N VAL A 358 0.86 -8.45 -20.17
CA VAL A 358 0.50 -9.75 -19.62
C VAL A 358 -0.96 -9.71 -19.21
N LEU A 359 -1.70 -10.76 -19.54
CA LEU A 359 -3.02 -11.04 -18.97
C LEU A 359 -2.91 -12.28 -18.10
N ARG A 360 -3.24 -12.18 -16.83
CA ARG A 360 -3.13 -13.28 -15.85
C ARG A 360 -4.49 -13.59 -15.22
N ASP A 361 -4.83 -14.85 -15.12
CA ASP A 361 -5.94 -15.33 -14.30
C ASP A 361 -5.51 -15.33 -12.83
N LEU A 362 -6.20 -14.57 -11.99
CA LEU A 362 -5.86 -14.44 -10.58
C LEU A 362 -6.18 -15.69 -9.74
N ASN A 363 -7.11 -16.53 -10.20
CA ASN A 363 -7.49 -17.75 -9.49
C ASN A 363 -6.49 -18.89 -9.71
N THR A 364 -5.90 -18.95 -10.91
CA THR A 364 -4.97 -20.02 -11.29
C THR A 364 -3.50 -19.57 -11.32
N GLY A 365 -3.26 -18.27 -11.36
CA GLY A 365 -1.93 -17.68 -11.55
C GLY A 365 -1.38 -17.85 -12.96
N ALA A 366 -2.16 -18.39 -13.91
CA ALA A 366 -1.70 -18.68 -15.25
C ALA A 366 -1.77 -17.44 -16.15
N ASP A 367 -0.73 -17.26 -16.97
CA ASP A 367 -0.76 -16.27 -18.04
C ASP A 367 -1.63 -16.75 -19.20
N LEU A 368 -2.47 -15.84 -19.69
CA LEU A 368 -3.44 -16.09 -20.74
C LEU A 368 -3.10 -15.34 -22.02
N VAL A 369 -3.63 -15.83 -23.14
CA VAL A 369 -3.57 -15.09 -24.40
C VAL A 369 -4.59 -13.94 -24.33
N CYS A 370 -4.11 -12.71 -24.33
CA CYS A 370 -4.97 -11.54 -24.43
C CYS A 370 -5.42 -11.34 -25.90
N ALA A 371 -6.70 -11.55 -26.14
CA ALA A 371 -7.26 -11.44 -27.48
C ALA A 371 -7.43 -9.97 -27.94
N ASP A 372 -7.69 -9.06 -27.00
CA ASP A 372 -7.92 -7.63 -27.26
C ASP A 372 -7.21 -6.72 -26.25
N PRO A 373 -5.90 -6.49 -26.42
CA PRO A 373 -5.17 -5.52 -25.59
C PRO A 373 -5.71 -4.09 -25.74
N GLN A 374 -6.33 -3.77 -26.87
CA GLN A 374 -6.86 -2.43 -27.12
C GLN A 374 -8.07 -2.08 -26.24
N ASP A 375 -8.88 -3.06 -25.85
CA ASP A 375 -9.98 -2.84 -24.91
C ASP A 375 -9.44 -2.33 -23.56
N HIS A 376 -8.39 -2.97 -23.02
CA HIS A 376 -7.76 -2.54 -21.76
C HIS A 376 -7.14 -1.14 -21.85
N ARG A 377 -6.46 -0.81 -22.97
CA ARG A 377 -5.93 0.54 -23.24
C ARG A 377 -7.04 1.58 -23.31
N THR A 378 -8.16 1.24 -23.91
CA THR A 378 -9.34 2.13 -24.00
C THR A 378 -9.92 2.39 -22.60
N ARG A 379 -10.01 1.36 -21.75
CA ARG A 379 -10.46 1.50 -20.37
C ARG A 379 -9.50 2.38 -19.55
N TYR A 380 -8.20 2.16 -19.66
CA TYR A 380 -7.18 3.01 -19.01
C TYR A 380 -7.30 4.46 -19.47
N GLY A 381 -7.35 4.71 -20.78
CA GLY A 381 -7.52 6.04 -21.34
C GLY A 381 -8.81 6.73 -20.86
N ALA A 382 -9.91 5.98 -20.74
CA ALA A 382 -11.17 6.52 -20.25
C ALA A 382 -11.08 6.96 -18.76
N LEU A 383 -10.36 6.22 -17.92
CA LEU A 383 -10.11 6.63 -16.51
C LEU A 383 -9.32 7.95 -16.46
N LEU A 384 -8.27 8.08 -17.29
CA LEU A 384 -7.48 9.33 -17.34
C LEU A 384 -8.33 10.52 -17.83
N ASP A 385 -9.15 10.31 -18.85
CA ASP A 385 -9.98 11.37 -19.45
C ASP A 385 -11.13 11.83 -18.56
N ASP A 386 -11.71 10.93 -17.77
CA ASP A 386 -12.83 11.21 -16.87
C ASP A 386 -12.41 11.89 -15.56
N SER A 387 -11.12 11.92 -15.26
CA SER A 387 -10.62 12.48 -14.00
C SER A 387 -10.87 13.99 -13.90
N ALA A 388 -11.41 14.41 -12.77
CA ALA A 388 -11.56 15.82 -12.39
C ALA A 388 -10.19 16.49 -12.11
N TYR A 389 -9.13 15.71 -11.90
CA TYR A 389 -7.79 16.15 -11.49
C TYR A 389 -6.76 16.17 -12.63
N LYS A 390 -7.14 15.79 -13.84
CA LYS A 390 -6.24 15.65 -15.01
C LYS A 390 -5.41 16.88 -15.40
N ASN A 391 -5.81 18.07 -14.92
CA ASN A 391 -5.12 19.34 -15.23
C ASN A 391 -4.33 19.88 -14.03
N MET A 392 -4.20 19.13 -12.94
CA MET A 392 -3.43 19.56 -11.79
C MET A 392 -1.93 19.59 -12.11
N GLN A 393 -1.20 20.52 -11.49
CA GLN A 393 0.24 20.66 -11.68
C GLN A 393 0.96 20.29 -10.41
N GLY A 394 2.11 19.62 -10.56
CA GLY A 394 2.98 19.24 -9.45
C GLY A 394 3.49 20.45 -8.67
N GLN A 395 3.71 20.28 -7.39
CA GLN A 395 4.44 21.22 -6.55
C GLN A 395 5.94 21.02 -6.76
N GLU A 396 6.68 22.08 -6.96
CA GLU A 396 8.14 22.01 -6.99
C GLU A 396 8.67 21.70 -5.58
N THR A 397 9.53 20.69 -5.48
CA THR A 397 10.29 20.40 -4.27
C THR A 397 11.50 21.31 -4.24
N SER A 398 11.72 22.04 -3.14
CA SER A 398 12.91 22.87 -3.02
C SER A 398 14.18 22.00 -2.96
N THR A 399 15.32 22.58 -3.34
CA THR A 399 16.61 21.88 -3.32
C THR A 399 16.95 21.33 -1.94
N ASP A 400 16.60 22.07 -0.87
CA ASP A 400 16.85 21.66 0.51
C ASP A 400 15.94 20.48 0.91
N GLU A 401 14.67 20.52 0.53
CA GLU A 401 13.74 19.41 0.75
C GLU A 401 14.17 18.16 -0.02
N ALA A 402 14.61 18.31 -1.27
CA ALA A 402 15.13 17.21 -2.08
C ALA A 402 16.35 16.55 -1.43
N ALA A 403 17.31 17.34 -0.92
CA ALA A 403 18.49 16.83 -0.24
C ALA A 403 18.16 16.09 1.07
N ILE A 404 17.19 16.58 1.83
CA ILE A 404 16.72 15.92 3.06
C ILE A 404 16.04 14.58 2.72
N LEU A 405 15.21 14.55 1.70
CA LEU A 405 14.56 13.34 1.22
C LEU A 405 15.56 12.32 0.70
N GLU A 406 16.53 12.72 -0.10
CA GLU A 406 17.59 11.86 -0.60
C GLU A 406 18.32 11.16 0.54
N LYS A 407 18.72 11.91 1.56
CA LYS A 407 19.34 11.35 2.76
C LYS A 407 18.44 10.31 3.44
N ARG A 408 17.14 10.60 3.56
CA ARG A 408 16.18 9.71 4.21
C ARG A 408 15.89 8.43 3.43
N LEU A 409 15.75 8.50 2.12
CA LEU A 409 15.59 7.29 1.31
C LEU A 409 16.83 6.41 1.35
N ARG A 410 18.02 7.02 1.48
CA ARG A 410 19.27 6.31 1.76
C ARG A 410 19.24 5.62 3.11
N ASP A 411 18.81 6.34 4.16
CA ASP A 411 18.68 5.80 5.53
C ASP A 411 17.61 4.69 5.61
N LEU A 412 16.63 4.68 4.71
CA LEU A 412 15.58 3.68 4.58
C LEU A 412 15.97 2.50 3.69
N GLY A 413 17.10 2.57 2.99
CA GLY A 413 17.59 1.53 2.09
C GLY A 413 16.93 1.49 0.71
N TYR A 414 16.15 2.50 0.34
CA TYR A 414 15.58 2.62 -1.01
C TYR A 414 16.62 3.06 -2.05
N ILE A 415 17.62 3.83 -1.62
CA ILE A 415 18.78 4.26 -2.43
C ILE A 415 20.07 4.07 -1.63
N GLU A 416 21.19 3.79 -2.30
CA GLU A 416 22.53 3.66 -1.71
C GLU A 416 23.21 5.01 -1.45
#